data_9f4798df7cd5c954fcb93b1952af27e1
#
_entry.id   9f4798df7cd5c954fcb93b1952af27e1
#
_cell.length_a   1.000
_cell.length_b   1.000
_cell.length_c   1.000
_cell.angle_alpha   90.00
_cell.angle_beta   90.00
_cell.angle_gamma   90.00
#
_symmetry.space_group_name_H-M   'P 1'
#
loop_
_entity.id
_entity.type
_entity.pdbx_description
1 polymer ?
#
loop_
_entity_poly.entity_id
_entity_poly.type
_entity_poly.pdbx_seq_one_letter_code
_entity_poly.pdbx_strand_id
1 'polypeptide(L)'
;MAPTSSAECYLMDLKLIKTEKDVIKALKCKTPFERDVLVATFRIPKGKVSTYKRVAEIIGKPKSYRAVANALNKNPLWPVVPCHRVVCSDGAFGGPKKGAEGRRNSVAKEGIPIENGKVKLSNEILC
;
A
#
# COMPACT_ATOMS: atom_id res chain seq x y z
N MET A 1 -15.28 -25.82 10.66
CA MET A 1 -14.76 -24.62 11.01
C MET A 1 -14.05 -23.97 9.86
N ALA A 2 -14.38 -22.84 9.62
CA ALA A 2 -13.71 -22.15 8.57
C ALA A 2 -12.31 -21.81 9.02
N PRO A 3 -11.32 -22.03 8.21
CA PRO A 3 -10.03 -21.48 8.45
C PRO A 3 -10.20 -19.99 8.57
N THR A 4 -9.53 -19.40 9.49
CA THR A 4 -9.53 -17.97 9.51
C THR A 4 -8.87 -17.51 8.24
N SER A 5 -9.49 -16.58 7.59
CA SER A 5 -8.96 -16.01 6.37
C SER A 5 -7.53 -15.51 6.54
N SER A 6 -7.20 -14.99 7.72
CA SER A 6 -5.86 -14.50 8.01
C SER A 6 -4.79 -15.59 7.90
N ALA A 7 -5.10 -16.81 8.36
CA ALA A 7 -4.16 -17.92 8.28
C ALA A 7 -3.85 -18.27 6.82
N GLU A 8 -4.87 -18.26 5.95
CA GLU A 8 -4.66 -18.54 4.53
C GLU A 8 -3.74 -17.50 3.87
N CYS A 9 -3.90 -16.23 4.21
CA CYS A 9 -3.06 -15.17 3.68
C CYS A 9 -1.59 -15.36 4.08
N TYR A 10 -1.33 -15.78 5.30
CA TYR A 10 0.03 -15.93 5.81
C TYR A 10 0.71 -17.22 5.38
N LEU A 11 -0.02 -18.18 4.85
CA LEU A 11 0.56 -19.42 4.37
C LEU A 11 1.31 -19.27 3.05
N MET A 12 1.03 -18.22 2.30
CA MET A 12 1.72 -18.02 1.02
C MET A 12 3.10 -17.40 1.24
N ASP A 13 4.11 -18.03 0.66
CA ASP A 13 5.47 -17.50 0.70
C ASP A 13 5.56 -16.26 -0.19
N LEU A 14 6.00 -15.16 0.39
CA LEU A 14 6.16 -13.89 -0.33
C LEU A 14 7.09 -14.00 -1.52
N LYS A 15 8.06 -14.90 -1.47
CA LYS A 15 9.00 -15.13 -2.58
C LYS A 15 8.32 -15.66 -3.83
N LEU A 16 7.15 -16.28 -3.67
CA LEU A 16 6.38 -16.83 -4.78
C LEU A 16 5.42 -15.81 -5.40
N ILE A 17 5.27 -14.65 -4.76
CA ILE A 17 4.35 -13.61 -5.22
C ILE A 17 5.12 -12.64 -6.11
N LYS A 18 4.95 -12.78 -7.42
CA LYS A 18 5.68 -11.97 -8.42
C LYS A 18 4.75 -11.17 -9.33
N THR A 19 3.55 -11.65 -9.55
CA THR A 19 2.60 -11.03 -10.49
C THR A 19 1.36 -10.55 -9.77
N GLU A 20 0.58 -9.71 -10.45
CA GLU A 20 -0.70 -9.23 -9.91
C GLU A 20 -1.65 -10.40 -9.63
N LYS A 21 -1.66 -11.42 -10.47
CA LYS A 21 -2.47 -12.63 -10.24
C LYS A 21 -2.09 -13.32 -8.94
N ASP A 22 -0.80 -13.37 -8.64
CA ASP A 22 -0.31 -13.96 -7.39
C ASP A 22 -0.80 -13.15 -6.19
N VAL A 23 -0.79 -11.82 -6.29
CA VAL A 23 -1.28 -10.94 -5.24
C VAL A 23 -2.77 -11.19 -5.00
N ILE A 24 -3.56 -11.23 -6.06
CA ILE A 24 -5.01 -11.49 -5.96
C ILE A 24 -5.26 -12.83 -5.28
N LYS A 25 -4.53 -13.85 -5.66
CA LYS A 25 -4.66 -15.18 -5.08
C LYS A 25 -4.30 -15.20 -3.61
N ALA A 26 -3.24 -14.50 -3.21
CA ALA A 26 -2.81 -14.41 -1.82
C ALA A 26 -3.79 -13.64 -0.95
N LEU A 27 -4.63 -12.79 -1.54
CA LEU A 27 -5.58 -11.94 -0.82
C LEU A 27 -7.01 -12.47 -0.83
N LYS A 28 -7.20 -13.75 -1.10
CA LYS A 28 -8.54 -14.37 -1.10
C LYS A 28 -9.29 -14.18 0.21
N CYS A 29 -8.56 -14.09 1.31
CA CYS A 29 -9.14 -13.93 2.65
C CYS A 29 -9.60 -12.51 2.93
N LYS A 30 -9.27 -11.55 2.09
CA LYS A 30 -9.61 -10.14 2.29
C LYS A 30 -10.96 -9.81 1.64
N THR A 31 -11.59 -8.73 2.12
CA THR A 31 -12.81 -8.22 1.50
C THR A 31 -12.49 -7.71 0.08
N PRO A 32 -13.50 -7.65 -0.81
CA PRO A 32 -13.27 -7.08 -2.15
C PRO A 32 -12.65 -5.69 -2.12
N PHE A 33 -13.09 -4.84 -1.19
CA PHE A 33 -12.54 -3.49 -1.04
C PHE A 33 -11.05 -3.54 -0.69
N GLU A 34 -10.68 -4.34 0.30
CA GLU A 34 -9.28 -4.47 0.72
C GLU A 34 -8.41 -5.02 -0.39
N ARG A 35 -8.91 -6.00 -1.14
CA ARG A 35 -8.19 -6.54 -2.30
C ARG A 35 -7.95 -5.49 -3.36
N ASP A 36 -8.97 -4.70 -3.69
CA ASP A 36 -8.85 -3.64 -4.70
C ASP A 36 -7.80 -2.62 -4.29
N VAL A 37 -7.79 -2.22 -3.02
CA VAL A 37 -6.80 -1.28 -2.48
C VAL A 37 -5.39 -1.85 -2.61
N LEU A 38 -5.20 -3.09 -2.19
CA LEU A 38 -3.87 -3.72 -2.18
C LEU A 38 -3.37 -4.00 -3.59
N VAL A 39 -4.25 -4.40 -4.51
CA VAL A 39 -3.88 -4.60 -5.92
C VAL A 39 -3.49 -3.26 -6.56
N ALA A 40 -4.26 -2.21 -6.32
CA ALA A 40 -3.93 -0.88 -6.83
C ALA A 40 -2.57 -0.41 -6.30
N THR A 41 -2.30 -0.67 -5.03
CA THR A 41 -1.01 -0.33 -4.40
C THR A 41 0.13 -1.13 -5.01
N PHE A 42 -0.09 -2.40 -5.30
CA PHE A 42 0.91 -3.25 -5.95
C PHE A 42 1.38 -2.68 -7.29
N ARG A 43 0.51 -1.98 -7.98
CA ARG A 43 0.81 -1.38 -9.29
C ARG A 43 1.71 -0.14 -9.21
N ILE A 44 1.93 0.41 -8.03
CA ILE A 44 2.78 1.60 -7.87
C ILE A 44 4.25 1.18 -8.07
N PRO A 45 4.93 1.69 -9.11
CA PRO A 45 6.30 1.27 -9.37
C PRO A 45 7.29 1.88 -8.37
N LYS A 46 8.44 1.25 -8.24
CA LYS A 46 9.54 1.77 -7.43
C LYS A 46 9.94 3.17 -7.95
N GLY A 47 10.15 4.09 -7.04
CA GLY A 47 10.48 5.48 -7.39
C GLY A 47 9.26 6.37 -7.60
N LYS A 48 8.06 5.82 -7.41
CA LYS A 48 6.80 6.55 -7.48
C LYS A 48 6.04 6.44 -6.18
N VAL A 49 5.16 7.38 -5.91
CA VAL A 49 4.25 7.33 -4.76
C VAL A 49 2.84 7.66 -5.21
N SER A 50 1.87 7.29 -4.40
CA SER A 50 0.49 7.70 -4.58
C SER A 50 -0.02 8.28 -3.26
N THR A 51 -1.25 8.74 -3.24
CA THR A 51 -1.88 9.21 -2.01
C THR A 51 -3.10 8.35 -1.72
N TYR A 52 -3.55 8.34 -0.47
CA TYR A 52 -4.76 7.60 -0.09
C TYR A 52 -5.94 8.05 -0.95
N LYS A 53 -6.03 9.35 -1.23
CA LYS A 53 -7.09 9.90 -2.07
C LYS A 53 -7.00 9.36 -3.51
N ARG A 54 -5.79 9.32 -4.08
CA ARG A 54 -5.61 8.83 -5.46
C ARG A 54 -5.93 7.34 -5.57
N VAL A 55 -5.53 6.55 -4.58
CA VAL A 55 -5.87 5.13 -4.55
C VAL A 55 -7.39 4.95 -4.48
N ALA A 56 -8.06 5.74 -3.64
CA ALA A 56 -9.52 5.71 -3.55
C ALA A 56 -10.18 6.04 -4.89
N GLU A 57 -9.66 7.04 -5.59
CA GLU A 57 -10.16 7.40 -6.92
C GLU A 57 -9.94 6.28 -7.94
N ILE A 58 -8.77 5.65 -7.91
CA ILE A 58 -8.42 4.55 -8.84
C ILE A 58 -9.39 3.38 -8.69
N ILE A 59 -9.77 3.04 -7.46
CA ILE A 59 -10.70 1.93 -7.23
C ILE A 59 -12.16 2.33 -7.38
N GLY A 60 -12.44 3.56 -7.79
CA GLY A 60 -13.80 4.03 -8.03
C GLY A 60 -14.57 4.46 -6.79
N LYS A 61 -13.89 4.72 -5.69
CA LYS A 61 -14.51 5.10 -4.41
C LYS A 61 -13.80 6.32 -3.81
N PRO A 62 -13.89 7.50 -4.46
CA PRO A 62 -13.06 8.66 -4.11
C PRO A 62 -13.24 9.19 -2.69
N LYS A 63 -14.36 8.89 -2.04
CA LYS A 63 -14.61 9.33 -0.67
C LYS A 63 -14.06 8.35 0.38
N SER A 64 -13.51 7.23 -0.03
CA SER A 64 -13.10 6.13 0.86
C SER A 64 -11.63 6.18 1.28
N TYR A 65 -10.99 7.34 1.23
CA TYR A 65 -9.55 7.45 1.51
C TYR A 65 -9.16 6.96 2.93
N ARG A 66 -10.03 7.12 3.92
CA ARG A 66 -9.77 6.61 5.28
C ARG A 66 -9.80 5.09 5.32
N ALA A 67 -10.77 4.50 4.63
CA ALA A 67 -10.87 3.04 4.53
C ALA A 67 -9.67 2.48 3.75
N VAL A 68 -9.17 3.20 2.75
CA VAL A 68 -7.94 2.85 2.03
C VAL A 68 -6.76 2.79 3.01
N ALA A 69 -6.60 3.80 3.86
CA ALA A 69 -5.54 3.81 4.86
C ALA A 69 -5.64 2.62 5.81
N ASN A 70 -6.86 2.31 6.27
CA ASN A 70 -7.07 1.16 7.15
C ASN A 70 -6.72 -0.16 6.46
N ALA A 71 -7.09 -0.32 5.19
CA ALA A 71 -6.75 -1.51 4.42
C ALA A 71 -5.24 -1.67 4.27
N LEU A 72 -4.53 -0.58 4.02
CA LEU A 72 -3.07 -0.60 3.88
C LEU A 72 -2.38 -0.91 5.20
N ASN A 73 -2.93 -0.46 6.33
CA ASN A 73 -2.38 -0.79 7.65
C ASN A 73 -2.49 -2.29 7.96
N LYS A 74 -3.38 -2.99 7.29
CA LYS A 74 -3.58 -4.43 7.46
C LYS A 74 -2.92 -5.26 6.35
N ASN A 75 -2.04 -4.66 5.56
CA ASN A 75 -1.37 -5.34 4.45
C ASN A 75 -0.51 -6.50 4.95
N PRO A 76 -0.86 -7.76 4.61
CA PRO A 76 -0.06 -8.92 5.02
C PRO A 76 1.09 -9.23 4.07
N LEU A 77 1.19 -8.54 2.94
CA LEU A 77 2.11 -8.87 1.86
C LEU A 77 3.23 -7.84 1.67
N TRP A 78 3.48 -7.00 2.69
CA TRP A 78 4.61 -6.07 2.61
C TRP A 78 5.94 -6.85 2.59
N PRO A 79 6.93 -6.49 1.79
CA PRO A 79 6.99 -5.33 0.89
C PRO A 79 6.54 -5.62 -0.55
N VAL A 80 5.99 -6.80 -0.84
CA VAL A 80 5.51 -7.14 -2.18
C VAL A 80 4.41 -6.15 -2.60
N VAL A 81 3.46 -5.90 -1.69
CA VAL A 81 2.51 -4.81 -1.86
C VAL A 81 3.10 -3.61 -1.12
N PRO A 82 3.60 -2.59 -1.85
CA PRO A 82 4.41 -1.52 -1.27
C PRO A 82 3.57 -0.43 -0.61
N CYS A 83 2.95 -0.73 0.52
CA CYS A 83 2.10 0.23 1.22
C CYS A 83 2.84 1.50 1.65
N HIS A 84 4.17 1.45 1.77
CA HIS A 84 4.98 2.64 2.06
C HIS A 84 4.96 3.67 0.94
N ARG A 85 4.55 3.28 -0.28
CA ARG A 85 4.45 4.20 -1.41
C ARG A 85 3.13 4.97 -1.45
N VAL A 86 2.27 4.79 -0.45
CA VAL A 86 1.02 5.56 -0.35
C VAL A 86 1.12 6.48 0.85
N VAL A 87 0.96 7.77 0.60
CA VAL A 87 1.12 8.82 1.62
C VAL A 87 -0.13 9.71 1.66
N CYS A 88 -0.18 10.61 2.64
CA CYS A 88 -1.25 11.60 2.70
C CYS A 88 -1.13 12.61 1.56
N SER A 89 -2.19 13.35 1.28
CA SER A 89 -2.22 14.33 0.18
C SER A 89 -1.16 15.42 0.32
N ASP A 90 -0.68 15.67 1.53
CA ASP A 90 0.40 16.65 1.78
C ASP A 90 1.80 15.99 1.78
N GLY A 91 1.88 14.70 1.49
CA GLY A 91 3.13 13.96 1.50
C GLY A 91 3.49 13.34 2.85
N ALA A 92 2.71 13.55 3.88
CA ALA A 92 2.97 12.99 5.20
C ALA A 92 2.78 11.47 5.21
N PHE A 93 3.54 10.79 6.06
CA PHE A 93 3.39 9.34 6.22
C PHE A 93 2.24 9.06 7.20
N GLY A 94 1.20 8.42 6.69
CA GLY A 94 0.04 8.06 7.50
C GLY A 94 0.27 6.79 8.32
N GLY A 95 -0.78 6.37 9.03
CA GLY A 95 -0.75 5.18 9.86
C GLY A 95 -0.11 5.41 11.22
N PRO A 96 0.15 4.34 11.99
CA PRO A 96 0.72 4.46 13.32
C PRO A 96 2.10 5.12 13.31
N LYS A 97 2.36 5.97 14.31
CA LYS A 97 3.67 6.62 14.45
C LYS A 97 4.81 5.62 14.55
N LYS A 98 4.57 4.49 15.18
CA LYS A 98 5.54 3.39 15.34
C LYS A 98 5.93 2.78 14.02
N GLY A 99 5.75 3.10 12.96
CA GLY A 99 6.25 2.56 11.68
C GLY A 99 6.58 3.68 10.70
N ALA A 100 6.30 4.93 11.09
CA ALA A 100 6.47 6.06 10.19
C ALA A 100 7.91 6.23 9.75
N GLU A 101 8.86 6.08 10.65
CA GLU A 101 10.28 6.20 10.33
C GLU A 101 10.73 5.13 9.35
N GLY A 102 10.30 3.89 9.56
CA GLY A 102 10.62 2.79 8.66
C GLY A 102 10.03 3.01 7.26
N ARG A 103 8.80 3.48 7.20
CA ARG A 103 8.17 3.80 5.91
C ARG A 103 8.90 4.92 5.19
N ARG A 104 9.28 5.97 5.92
CA ARG A 104 10.05 7.09 5.37
C ARG A 104 11.38 6.63 4.83
N ASN A 105 12.10 5.78 5.58
CA ASN A 105 13.39 5.25 5.15
C ASN A 105 13.24 4.39 3.90
N SER A 106 12.19 3.58 3.81
CA SER A 106 11.93 2.73 2.64
C SER A 106 11.70 3.59 1.40
N VAL A 107 10.94 4.66 1.53
CA VAL A 107 10.66 5.60 0.43
C VAL A 107 11.94 6.31 0.01
N ALA A 108 12.74 6.77 0.97
CA ALA A 108 14.00 7.45 0.70
C ALA A 108 14.98 6.56 -0.07
N LYS A 109 15.03 5.28 0.27
CA LYS A 109 15.91 4.32 -0.42
C LYS A 109 15.52 4.12 -1.88
N GLU A 110 14.27 4.39 -2.23
CA GLU A 110 13.79 4.30 -3.60
C GLU A 110 14.08 5.56 -4.42
N GLY A 111 14.77 6.54 -3.84
CA GLY A 111 15.15 7.76 -4.53
C GLY A 111 14.07 8.85 -4.52
N ILE A 112 13.04 8.70 -3.71
CA ILE A 112 11.95 9.68 -3.62
C ILE A 112 12.39 10.83 -2.70
N PRO A 113 12.26 12.10 -3.14
CA PRO A 113 12.70 13.23 -2.32
C PRO A 113 11.82 13.43 -1.09
N ILE A 114 12.45 13.57 0.06
CA ILE A 114 11.77 13.82 1.34
C ILE A 114 12.28 15.15 1.89
N GLU A 115 11.35 15.98 2.30
CA GLU A 115 11.63 17.30 2.85
C GLU A 115 10.77 17.51 4.10
N ASN A 116 11.40 17.91 5.20
CA ASN A 116 10.71 18.11 6.49
C ASN A 116 9.92 16.87 6.96
N GLY A 117 10.45 15.68 6.70
CA GLY A 117 9.80 14.43 7.09
C GLY A 117 8.63 14.00 6.21
N LYS A 118 8.37 14.72 5.13
CA LYS A 118 7.28 14.45 4.19
C LYS A 118 7.82 14.24 2.79
N VAL A 119 7.09 13.47 1.97
CA VAL A 119 7.44 13.32 0.57
C VAL A 119 7.20 14.65 -0.13
N LYS A 120 8.18 15.09 -0.91
CA LYS A 120 8.03 16.26 -1.76
C LYS A 120 7.28 15.83 -3.01
N LEU A 121 5.96 16.01 -3.01
CA LEU A 121 5.11 15.57 -4.11
C LEU A 121 5.33 16.40 -5.37
N SER A 122 5.41 15.71 -6.52
CA SER A 122 5.49 16.34 -7.83
C SER A 122 4.84 15.42 -8.84
N ASN A 123 4.50 15.96 -10.01
CA ASN A 123 3.89 15.14 -11.07
C ASN A 123 4.82 14.02 -11.54
N GLU A 124 6.12 14.19 -11.38
CA GLU A 124 7.10 13.19 -11.81
C GLU A 124 7.05 11.92 -10.96
N ILE A 125 6.74 12.04 -9.67
CA ILE A 125 6.73 10.90 -8.75
C ILE A 125 5.34 10.42 -8.39
N LEU A 126 4.29 11.18 -8.68
CA LEU A 126 2.91 10.76 -8.43
C LEU A 126 2.47 9.70 -9.43
N CYS A 127 1.87 8.67 -8.88
CA CYS A 127 1.34 7.58 -9.68
C CYS A 127 -0.19 7.69 -9.81
#